data_4cc86c9d4c6f29dc43967d3457dfdc78
#
_entry.id   4cc86c9d4c6f29dc43967d3457dfdc78
#
_cell.length_a   1.000
_cell.length_b   1.000
_cell.length_c   1.000
_cell.angle_alpha   90.00
_cell.angle_beta   90.00
_cell.angle_gamma   90.00
#
_symmetry.space_group_name_H-M   'P 1'
#
loop_
_entity.id
_entity.type
_entity.pdbx_description
1 polymer ?
#
loop_
_entity_poly.entity_id
_entity_poly.type
_entity_poly.pdbx_seq_one_letter_code
_entity_poly.pdbx_strand_id
1 'polypeptide(L)'
;MAYAAYRGMKRCAEVSGVPGFIARGVSPSDGKGFYLNSSRDTFSLFVSGMLAFYRHPFADAQTRAEIAKMLVDVARYAEACVVPKNDYSLLRADGKASIVCRMWVPDPNEAPKVDATGWARVGGMMPHESLRLPMFYAAAHAVSGDARWRELELRYADDGIRIAEKPIGSNIRGSELGQLQLSVRLLWECETDAGRKARYARLLDRCADMA
;
A
#
# COMPACT_ATOMS: atom_id res chain seq x y z
N MET A 1 -2.04 7.33 23.26
CA MET A 1 -1.80 6.21 22.35
C MET A 1 -1.50 6.64 20.89
N ALA A 2 -2.35 7.43 20.24
CA ALA A 2 -2.20 7.79 18.81
C ALA A 2 -0.83 8.42 18.44
N TYR A 3 -0.33 9.38 19.21
CA TYR A 3 1.00 9.97 18.98
C TYR A 3 2.16 8.99 19.20
N ALA A 4 2.02 7.99 20.06
CA ALA A 4 3.05 6.96 20.21
C ALA A 4 3.12 6.07 18.96
N ALA A 5 1.96 5.67 18.42
CA ALA A 5 1.88 4.92 17.17
C ALA A 5 2.43 5.73 15.99
N TYR A 6 2.05 7.01 15.88
CA TYR A 6 2.60 7.93 14.87
C TYR A 6 4.12 8.00 14.92
N ARG A 7 4.72 8.23 16.10
CA ARG A 7 6.18 8.30 16.25
C ARG A 7 6.87 7.00 15.85
N GLY A 8 6.27 5.85 16.18
CA GLY A 8 6.76 4.54 15.74
C GLY A 8 6.74 4.38 14.24
N MET A 9 5.63 4.72 13.59
CA MET A 9 5.51 4.69 12.13
C MET A 9 6.46 5.67 11.45
N LYS A 10 6.55 6.92 11.93
CA LYS A 10 7.50 7.92 11.41
C LYS A 10 8.93 7.39 11.47
N ARG A 11 9.33 6.76 12.56
CA ARG A 11 10.66 6.16 12.70
C ARG A 11 10.92 5.05 11.66
N CYS A 12 9.91 4.21 11.36
CA CYS A 12 10.01 3.21 10.30
C CYS A 12 10.19 3.81 8.90
N ALA A 13 9.63 5.00 8.66
CA ALA A 13 9.79 5.71 7.40
C ALA A 13 11.14 6.43 7.27
N GLU A 14 11.78 6.80 8.38
CA GLU A 14 12.99 7.64 8.39
C GLU A 14 14.29 6.83 8.57
N VAL A 15 14.24 5.68 9.23
CA VAL A 15 15.45 4.93 9.67
C VAL A 15 16.38 4.52 8.54
N SER A 16 15.85 4.26 7.35
CA SER A 16 16.64 3.83 6.19
C SER A 16 17.36 4.98 5.47
N GLY A 17 16.94 6.22 5.68
CA GLY A 17 17.38 7.38 4.89
C GLY A 17 16.87 7.38 3.44
N VAL A 18 16.07 6.39 3.03
CA VAL A 18 15.49 6.29 1.68
C VAL A 18 14.07 6.84 1.71
N PRO A 19 13.78 8.01 1.09
CA PRO A 19 12.45 8.59 1.10
C PRO A 19 11.41 7.64 0.52
N GLY A 20 10.31 7.43 1.23
CA GLY A 20 9.21 6.56 0.82
C GLY A 20 9.41 5.06 1.07
N PHE A 21 10.62 4.60 1.44
CA PHE A 21 10.79 3.23 1.93
C PHE A 21 10.29 3.12 3.37
N ILE A 22 9.54 2.06 3.67
CA ILE A 22 9.01 1.80 5.02
C ILE A 22 9.64 0.54 5.58
N ALA A 23 10.45 0.68 6.62
CA ALA A 23 11.03 -0.45 7.34
C ALA A 23 9.95 -1.25 8.10
N ARG A 24 10.10 -2.56 8.19
CA ARG A 24 9.18 -3.45 8.93
C ARG A 24 9.23 -3.25 10.44
N GLY A 25 10.28 -2.62 10.92
CA GLY A 25 10.51 -2.29 12.31
C GLY A 25 11.90 -1.72 12.49
N VAL A 26 12.12 -1.11 13.65
CA VAL A 26 13.41 -0.54 14.05
C VAL A 26 13.85 -1.20 15.32
N SER A 27 15.13 -1.56 15.40
CA SER A 27 15.72 -2.19 16.58
C SER A 27 15.49 -1.32 17.84
N PRO A 28 14.92 -1.86 18.91
CA PRO A 28 14.72 -1.10 20.14
C PRO A 28 16.03 -0.84 20.90
N SER A 29 17.09 -1.64 20.65
CA SER A 29 18.35 -1.55 21.39
C SER A 29 19.20 -0.35 20.99
N ASP A 30 19.23 0.01 19.70
CA ASP A 30 20.06 1.10 19.17
C ASP A 30 19.25 2.15 18.42
N GLY A 31 18.01 1.84 18.09
CA GLY A 31 17.14 2.70 17.32
C GLY A 31 17.57 2.92 15.86
N LYS A 32 18.49 2.13 15.34
CA LYS A 32 19.11 2.29 14.01
C LYS A 32 19.02 1.03 13.17
N GLY A 33 19.11 -0.15 13.78
CA GLY A 33 19.03 -1.43 13.08
C GLY A 33 17.63 -1.64 12.49
N PHE A 34 17.56 -2.04 11.21
CA PHE A 34 16.32 -2.40 10.51
C PHE A 34 16.58 -3.44 9.42
N TYR A 35 15.52 -4.12 8.99
CA TYR A 35 15.61 -5.02 7.84
C TYR A 35 15.62 -4.23 6.53
N LEU A 36 16.58 -4.51 5.66
CA LEU A 36 16.68 -3.88 4.33
C LEU A 36 15.47 -4.20 3.43
N ASN A 37 14.78 -5.30 3.67
CA ASN A 37 13.56 -5.67 2.95
C ASN A 37 12.31 -5.23 3.71
N SER A 38 11.23 -4.98 2.97
CA SER A 38 9.92 -4.65 3.53
C SER A 38 8.86 -5.65 3.05
N SER A 39 7.59 -5.33 3.21
CA SER A 39 6.49 -6.11 2.67
C SER A 39 5.36 -5.19 2.22
N ARG A 40 4.54 -5.68 1.29
CA ARG A 40 3.32 -4.98 0.85
C ARG A 40 2.41 -4.60 2.01
N ASP A 41 2.28 -5.50 2.99
CA ASP A 41 1.43 -5.28 4.18
C ASP A 41 1.97 -4.14 5.04
N THR A 42 3.29 -4.05 5.23
CA THR A 42 3.93 -2.95 5.94
C THR A 42 3.58 -1.60 5.31
N PHE A 43 3.71 -1.49 3.99
CA PHE A 43 3.36 -0.26 3.27
C PHE A 43 1.87 0.05 3.37
N SER A 44 0.99 -0.94 3.18
CA SER A 44 -0.45 -0.73 3.23
C SER A 44 -0.92 -0.27 4.62
N LEU A 45 -0.43 -0.91 5.67
CA LEU A 45 -0.73 -0.53 7.06
C LEU A 45 -0.20 0.87 7.38
N PHE A 46 1.01 1.19 6.92
CA PHE A 46 1.61 2.52 7.09
C PHE A 46 0.76 3.60 6.44
N VAL A 47 0.44 3.45 5.15
CA VAL A 47 -0.34 4.44 4.39
C VAL A 47 -1.72 4.66 5.00
N SER A 48 -2.42 3.57 5.34
CA SER A 48 -3.75 3.67 5.95
C SER A 48 -3.72 4.30 7.35
N GLY A 49 -2.78 3.88 8.19
CA GLY A 49 -2.64 4.42 9.55
C GLY A 49 -2.25 5.89 9.56
N MET A 50 -1.34 6.30 8.66
CA MET A 50 -0.92 7.69 8.53
C MET A 50 -2.04 8.58 7.99
N LEU A 51 -2.79 8.14 6.97
CA LEU A 51 -3.92 8.93 6.46
C LEU A 51 -5.04 9.06 7.49
N ALA A 52 -5.33 7.99 8.23
CA ALA A 52 -6.31 8.04 9.32
C ALA A 52 -5.89 9.05 10.40
N PHE A 53 -4.62 9.08 10.77
CA PHE A 53 -4.14 10.05 11.77
C PHE A 53 -4.08 11.47 11.21
N TYR A 54 -3.69 11.66 9.94
CA TYR A 54 -3.76 12.97 9.25
C TYR A 54 -5.14 13.62 9.35
N ARG A 55 -6.21 12.83 9.21
CA ARG A 55 -7.61 13.29 9.30
C ARG A 55 -8.10 13.46 10.73
N HIS A 56 -7.37 12.92 11.70
CA HIS A 56 -7.81 12.92 13.09
C HIS A 56 -7.70 14.33 13.71
N PRO A 57 -8.68 14.78 14.50
CA PRO A 57 -8.68 16.12 15.12
C PRO A 57 -7.44 16.41 15.99
N PHE A 58 -6.84 15.39 16.57
CA PHE A 58 -5.63 15.53 17.41
C PHE A 58 -4.33 15.75 16.62
N ALA A 59 -4.32 15.53 15.30
CA ALA A 59 -3.14 15.85 14.49
C ALA A 59 -3.05 17.37 14.33
N ASP A 60 -2.00 17.97 14.89
CA ASP A 60 -1.68 19.38 14.70
C ASP A 60 -1.16 19.66 13.28
N ALA A 61 -1.00 20.92 12.94
CA ALA A 61 -0.58 21.36 11.60
C ALA A 61 0.80 20.81 11.21
N GLN A 62 1.75 20.78 12.16
CA GLN A 62 3.09 20.23 11.92
C GLN A 62 3.02 18.74 11.64
N THR A 63 2.31 17.98 12.48
CA THR A 63 2.12 16.53 12.30
C THR A 63 1.46 16.22 10.95
N ARG A 64 0.45 16.99 10.55
CA ARG A 64 -0.18 16.85 9.24
C ARG A 64 0.79 17.10 8.09
N ALA A 65 1.62 18.13 8.18
CA ALA A 65 2.63 18.43 7.16
C ALA A 65 3.67 17.29 7.04
N GLU A 66 4.13 16.74 8.17
CA GLU A 66 5.04 15.60 8.19
C GLU A 66 4.41 14.34 7.59
N ILE A 67 3.15 14.03 7.93
CA ILE A 67 2.42 12.90 7.36
C ILE A 67 2.21 13.09 5.85
N ALA A 68 1.80 14.26 5.42
CA ALA A 68 1.60 14.56 4.01
C ALA A 68 2.89 14.33 3.21
N LYS A 69 4.03 14.80 3.73
CA LYS A 69 5.34 14.54 3.11
C LYS A 69 5.61 13.04 3.01
N MET A 70 5.44 12.27 4.08
CA MET A 70 5.72 10.83 4.08
C MET A 70 4.82 10.07 3.11
N LEU A 71 3.52 10.39 3.02
CA LEU A 71 2.58 9.75 2.09
C LEU A 71 2.92 10.07 0.63
N VAL A 72 3.32 11.31 0.34
CA VAL A 72 3.81 11.70 -0.99
C VAL A 72 5.12 11.00 -1.32
N ASP A 73 6.03 10.86 -0.37
CA ASP A 73 7.29 10.13 -0.58
C ASP A 73 7.04 8.64 -0.86
N VAL A 74 6.06 7.99 -0.20
CA VAL A 74 5.65 6.61 -0.52
C VAL A 74 5.12 6.51 -1.95
N ALA A 75 4.28 7.46 -2.37
CA ALA A 75 3.74 7.47 -3.74
C ALA A 75 4.85 7.65 -4.79
N ARG A 76 5.81 8.56 -4.56
CA ARG A 76 6.99 8.75 -5.42
C ARG A 76 7.85 7.49 -5.50
N TYR A 77 8.07 6.86 -4.35
CA TYR A 77 8.82 5.62 -4.27
C TYR A 77 8.15 4.49 -5.05
N ALA A 78 6.83 4.35 -4.89
CA ALA A 78 6.06 3.37 -5.65
C ALA A 78 6.11 3.65 -7.15
N GLU A 79 5.92 4.89 -7.60
CA GLU A 79 6.02 5.29 -9.01
C GLU A 79 7.39 4.96 -9.62
N ALA A 80 8.46 5.24 -8.89
CA ALA A 80 9.83 4.99 -9.34
C ALA A 80 10.19 3.49 -9.38
N CYS A 81 9.62 2.70 -8.47
CA CYS A 81 9.96 1.29 -8.30
C CYS A 81 9.04 0.35 -9.10
N VAL A 82 7.73 0.64 -9.19
CA VAL A 82 6.72 -0.26 -9.78
C VAL A 82 6.72 -0.11 -11.31
N VAL A 83 7.80 -0.54 -11.90
CA VAL A 83 8.08 -0.47 -13.34
C VAL A 83 8.57 -1.82 -13.89
N PRO A 84 8.50 -2.09 -15.19
CA PRO A 84 8.87 -3.38 -15.79
C PRO A 84 10.26 -3.88 -15.39
N LYS A 85 11.26 -3.00 -15.37
CA LYS A 85 12.65 -3.35 -15.01
C LYS A 85 12.80 -3.93 -13.60
N ASN A 86 11.89 -3.59 -12.71
CA ASN A 86 11.86 -4.04 -11.32
C ASN A 86 10.78 -5.13 -11.11
N ASP A 87 10.25 -5.69 -12.19
CA ASP A 87 9.14 -6.65 -12.15
C ASP A 87 7.95 -6.11 -11.31
N TYR A 88 7.66 -4.82 -11.49
CA TYR A 88 6.59 -4.09 -10.78
C TYR A 88 6.64 -4.20 -9.25
N SER A 89 7.83 -4.34 -8.69
CA SER A 89 8.06 -4.48 -7.24
C SER A 89 8.60 -3.19 -6.64
N LEU A 90 8.22 -2.90 -5.40
CA LEU A 90 8.99 -1.98 -4.57
C LEU A 90 10.37 -2.57 -4.32
N LEU A 91 11.38 -1.74 -4.26
CA LEU A 91 12.74 -2.18 -3.99
C LEU A 91 12.99 -2.32 -2.49
N ARG A 92 14.12 -2.89 -2.13
CA ARG A 92 14.68 -2.87 -0.78
C ARG A 92 15.37 -1.53 -0.52
N ALA A 93 15.66 -1.22 0.73
CA ALA A 93 16.40 0.00 1.09
C ALA A 93 17.78 0.11 0.42
N ASP A 94 18.40 -1.01 0.06
CA ASP A 94 19.68 -1.08 -0.67
C ASP A 94 19.51 -1.04 -2.21
N GLY A 95 18.32 -0.74 -2.70
CA GLY A 95 18.01 -0.64 -4.14
C GLY A 95 17.85 -1.99 -4.86
N LYS A 96 17.99 -3.11 -4.16
CA LYS A 96 17.85 -4.44 -4.77
C LYS A 96 16.39 -4.85 -4.89
N ALA A 97 16.11 -5.82 -5.77
CA ALA A 97 14.77 -6.37 -5.95
C ALA A 97 14.24 -7.02 -4.66
N SER A 98 12.95 -6.86 -4.44
CA SER A 98 12.22 -7.51 -3.34
C SER A 98 11.19 -8.48 -3.89
N ILE A 99 11.33 -9.78 -3.55
CA ILE A 99 10.40 -10.82 -4.00
C ILE A 99 9.01 -10.72 -3.35
N VAL A 100 8.90 -10.06 -2.21
CA VAL A 100 7.65 -9.96 -1.43
C VAL A 100 6.92 -8.64 -1.60
N CYS A 101 7.42 -7.75 -2.48
CA CYS A 101 6.90 -6.40 -2.65
C CYS A 101 6.39 -6.11 -4.07
N ARG A 102 6.00 -7.13 -4.83
CA ARG A 102 5.38 -6.93 -6.14
C ARG A 102 4.02 -6.27 -5.96
N MET A 103 3.86 -5.08 -6.54
CA MET A 103 2.68 -4.22 -6.31
C MET A 103 1.69 -4.24 -7.46
N TRP A 104 2.13 -4.70 -8.65
CA TRP A 104 1.30 -4.76 -9.85
C TRP A 104 1.71 -5.92 -10.77
N VAL A 105 0.77 -6.38 -11.56
CA VAL A 105 0.97 -7.41 -12.58
C VAL A 105 0.20 -6.98 -13.81
N PRO A 106 0.88 -6.67 -14.94
CA PRO A 106 0.21 -6.21 -16.16
C PRO A 106 -0.67 -7.30 -16.80
N ASP A 107 -0.27 -8.57 -16.66
CA ASP A 107 -1.11 -9.72 -17.04
C ASP A 107 -1.61 -10.44 -15.79
N PRO A 108 -2.91 -10.28 -15.45
CA PRO A 108 -3.47 -10.94 -14.27
C PRO A 108 -3.50 -12.48 -14.35
N ASN A 109 -3.22 -13.06 -15.51
CA ASN A 109 -3.13 -14.50 -15.71
C ASN A 109 -1.69 -14.99 -15.85
N GLU A 110 -0.72 -14.13 -15.55
CA GLU A 110 0.70 -14.50 -15.62
C GLU A 110 0.98 -15.76 -14.79
N ALA A 111 1.68 -16.72 -15.38
CA ALA A 111 2.07 -17.95 -14.69
C ALA A 111 3.01 -17.67 -13.50
N PRO A 112 2.98 -18.48 -12.44
CA PRO A 112 3.92 -18.38 -11.33
C PRO A 112 5.36 -18.44 -11.84
N LYS A 113 6.21 -17.56 -11.30
CA LYS A 113 7.65 -17.55 -11.57
C LYS A 113 8.41 -17.98 -10.32
N VAL A 114 9.45 -18.78 -10.50
CA VAL A 114 10.41 -19.12 -9.44
C VAL A 114 11.59 -18.17 -9.57
N ASP A 115 11.97 -17.51 -8.48
CA ASP A 115 13.15 -16.67 -8.47
C ASP A 115 14.44 -17.46 -8.20
N ALA A 116 15.58 -16.78 -8.25
CA ALA A 116 16.90 -17.39 -8.01
C ALA A 116 17.07 -17.99 -6.60
N THR A 117 16.19 -17.69 -5.66
CA THR A 117 16.20 -18.26 -4.30
C THR A 117 15.32 -19.52 -4.18
N GLY A 118 14.65 -19.93 -5.26
CA GLY A 118 13.72 -21.06 -5.26
C GLY A 118 12.34 -20.73 -4.69
N TRP A 119 12.06 -19.50 -4.35
CA TRP A 119 10.74 -19.09 -3.90
C TRP A 119 9.81 -18.89 -5.10
N ALA A 120 8.69 -19.60 -5.09
CA ALA A 120 7.66 -19.41 -6.09
C ALA A 120 7.01 -18.04 -5.90
N ARG A 121 7.10 -17.17 -6.91
CA ARG A 121 6.20 -16.01 -6.99
C ARG A 121 4.84 -16.51 -7.41
N VAL A 122 3.83 -16.12 -6.68
CA VAL A 122 2.45 -16.30 -7.13
C VAL A 122 2.31 -15.52 -8.43
N GLY A 123 1.93 -16.20 -9.51
CA GLY A 123 1.62 -15.56 -10.78
C GLY A 123 0.29 -14.81 -10.69
N GLY A 124 0.17 -13.78 -11.51
CA GLY A 124 -1.03 -12.96 -11.54
C GLY A 124 -1.15 -12.00 -10.35
N MET A 125 -2.32 -11.39 -10.24
CA MET A 125 -2.68 -10.49 -9.15
C MET A 125 -3.85 -11.09 -8.38
N MET A 126 -3.65 -11.31 -7.09
CA MET A 126 -4.72 -11.82 -6.22
C MET A 126 -5.72 -10.69 -5.89
N PRO A 127 -7.01 -11.03 -5.69
CA PRO A 127 -8.04 -10.04 -5.36
C PRO A 127 -7.66 -9.13 -4.18
N HIS A 128 -7.07 -9.69 -3.12
CA HIS A 128 -6.69 -8.94 -1.92
C HIS A 128 -5.45 -8.04 -2.11
N GLU A 129 -4.78 -8.12 -3.25
CA GLU A 129 -3.56 -7.36 -3.55
C GLU A 129 -3.79 -6.19 -4.50
N SER A 130 -4.81 -6.30 -5.35
CA SER A 130 -4.98 -5.46 -6.54
C SER A 130 -5.25 -3.97 -6.27
N LEU A 131 -5.72 -3.65 -5.07
CA LEU A 131 -6.06 -2.27 -4.67
C LEU A 131 -5.01 -1.59 -3.79
N ARG A 132 -3.87 -2.26 -3.51
CA ARG A 132 -2.80 -1.69 -2.68
C ARG A 132 -2.06 -0.55 -3.37
N LEU A 133 -1.75 -0.69 -4.66
CA LEU A 133 -1.02 0.35 -5.40
C LEU A 133 -1.87 1.61 -5.60
N PRO A 134 -3.10 1.55 -6.14
CA PRO A 134 -3.94 2.75 -6.25
C PRO A 134 -4.22 3.42 -4.90
N MET A 135 -4.29 2.67 -3.79
CA MET A 135 -4.43 3.23 -2.45
C MET A 135 -3.29 4.18 -2.07
N PHE A 136 -2.04 3.91 -2.48
CA PHE A 136 -0.91 4.79 -2.18
C PHE A 136 -1.06 6.14 -2.88
N TYR A 137 -1.48 6.13 -4.13
CA TYR A 137 -1.70 7.34 -4.91
C TYR A 137 -2.92 8.12 -4.42
N ALA A 138 -4.02 7.43 -4.06
CA ALA A 138 -5.19 8.06 -3.44
C ALA A 138 -4.84 8.78 -2.14
N ALA A 139 -4.01 8.16 -1.28
CA ALA A 139 -3.56 8.79 -0.05
C ALA A 139 -2.70 10.03 -0.31
N ALA A 140 -1.77 9.97 -1.28
CA ALA A 140 -0.94 11.11 -1.65
C ALA A 140 -1.77 12.26 -2.23
N HIS A 141 -2.76 11.95 -3.09
CA HIS A 141 -3.72 12.95 -3.59
C HIS A 141 -4.51 13.60 -2.45
N ALA A 142 -5.04 12.80 -1.54
CA ALA A 142 -5.85 13.27 -0.43
C ALA A 142 -5.13 14.27 0.51
N VAL A 143 -3.80 14.16 0.64
CA VAL A 143 -3.03 15.06 1.51
C VAL A 143 -2.36 16.22 0.79
N SER A 144 -2.14 16.12 -0.52
CA SER A 144 -1.42 17.14 -1.30
C SER A 144 -2.31 17.94 -2.26
N GLY A 145 -3.45 17.40 -2.68
CA GLY A 145 -4.28 17.95 -3.75
C GLY A 145 -3.65 17.89 -5.16
N ASP A 146 -2.47 17.28 -5.31
CA ASP A 146 -1.78 17.20 -6.60
C ASP A 146 -2.48 16.20 -7.52
N ALA A 147 -3.01 16.70 -8.65
CA ALA A 147 -3.76 15.95 -9.64
C ALA A 147 -3.00 14.76 -10.24
N ARG A 148 -1.67 14.84 -10.30
CA ARG A 148 -0.81 13.74 -10.76
C ARG A 148 -1.07 12.44 -10.01
N TRP A 149 -1.27 12.53 -8.71
CA TRP A 149 -1.54 11.33 -7.89
C TRP A 149 -2.91 10.74 -8.19
N ARG A 150 -3.88 11.59 -8.48
CA ARG A 150 -5.19 11.13 -8.93
C ARG A 150 -5.11 10.43 -10.29
N GLU A 151 -4.35 10.95 -11.23
CA GLU A 151 -4.13 10.31 -12.53
C GLU A 151 -3.48 8.93 -12.40
N LEU A 152 -2.46 8.82 -11.53
CA LEU A 152 -1.82 7.54 -11.25
C LEU A 152 -2.74 6.56 -10.53
N GLU A 153 -3.53 7.01 -9.57
CA GLU A 153 -4.56 6.20 -8.93
C GLU A 153 -5.52 5.61 -9.98
N LEU A 154 -6.09 6.46 -10.83
CA LEU A 154 -7.07 6.08 -11.83
C LEU A 154 -6.51 5.11 -12.87
N ARG A 155 -5.23 5.20 -13.20
CA ARG A 155 -4.55 4.26 -14.10
C ARG A 155 -4.66 2.80 -13.64
N TYR A 156 -4.69 2.57 -12.33
CA TYR A 156 -4.72 1.23 -11.73
C TYR A 156 -6.07 0.87 -11.09
N ALA A 157 -6.93 1.86 -10.81
CA ALA A 157 -8.13 1.66 -10.01
C ALA A 157 -9.15 0.72 -10.67
N ASP A 158 -9.49 0.95 -11.94
CA ASP A 158 -10.53 0.17 -12.61
C ASP A 158 -10.12 -1.28 -12.83
N ASP A 159 -8.87 -1.54 -13.22
CA ASP A 159 -8.32 -2.89 -13.30
C ASP A 159 -8.21 -3.53 -11.92
N GLY A 160 -7.76 -2.79 -10.92
CA GLY A 160 -7.69 -3.24 -9.52
C GLY A 160 -9.04 -3.66 -8.99
N ILE A 161 -10.10 -2.87 -9.22
CA ILE A 161 -11.48 -3.22 -8.83
C ILE A 161 -11.94 -4.48 -9.56
N ARG A 162 -11.74 -4.57 -10.87
CA ARG A 162 -12.12 -5.74 -11.67
C ARG A 162 -11.45 -7.02 -11.16
N ILE A 163 -10.19 -6.94 -10.74
CA ILE A 163 -9.47 -8.07 -10.13
C ILE A 163 -10.03 -8.36 -8.73
N ALA A 164 -10.25 -7.32 -7.91
CA ALA A 164 -10.82 -7.47 -6.57
C ALA A 164 -12.25 -8.07 -6.58
N GLU A 165 -13.02 -7.84 -7.63
CA GLU A 165 -14.38 -8.40 -7.82
C GLU A 165 -14.37 -9.90 -8.18
N LYS A 166 -13.22 -10.49 -8.57
CA LYS A 166 -13.13 -11.93 -8.83
C LYS A 166 -13.46 -12.75 -7.57
N PRO A 167 -13.96 -14.00 -7.73
CA PRO A 167 -14.20 -14.87 -6.59
C PRO A 167 -12.93 -15.01 -5.74
N ILE A 168 -13.08 -14.85 -4.45
CA ILE A 168 -12.04 -15.13 -3.46
C ILE A 168 -12.30 -16.55 -2.97
N GLY A 169 -11.30 -17.41 -3.06
CA GLY A 169 -11.44 -18.81 -2.61
C GLY A 169 -11.75 -18.88 -1.11
N SER A 170 -12.39 -19.97 -0.70
CA SER A 170 -12.76 -20.23 0.71
C SER A 170 -11.57 -20.29 1.68
N ASN A 171 -10.35 -20.35 1.16
CA ASN A 171 -9.11 -20.44 1.94
C ASN A 171 -8.41 -19.09 2.12
N ILE A 172 -9.08 -17.96 1.93
CA ILE A 172 -8.48 -16.64 2.20
C ILE A 172 -8.10 -16.54 3.69
N ARG A 173 -6.90 -16.10 3.95
CA ARG A 173 -6.45 -15.87 5.32
C ARG A 173 -7.07 -14.57 5.86
N GLY A 174 -7.37 -14.54 7.16
CA GLY A 174 -7.89 -13.31 7.79
C GLY A 174 -7.00 -12.09 7.57
N SER A 175 -5.66 -12.27 7.50
CA SER A 175 -4.74 -11.20 7.16
C SER A 175 -4.88 -10.67 5.72
N GLU A 176 -5.18 -11.54 4.77
CA GLU A 176 -5.41 -11.19 3.36
C GLU A 176 -6.73 -10.44 3.20
N LEU A 177 -7.79 -10.92 3.87
CA LEU A 177 -9.07 -10.24 3.93
C LEU A 177 -8.94 -8.86 4.58
N GLY A 178 -8.22 -8.75 5.71
CA GLY A 178 -7.96 -7.47 6.36
C GLY A 178 -7.19 -6.49 5.46
N GLN A 179 -6.26 -6.97 4.62
CA GLN A 179 -5.55 -6.12 3.66
C GLN A 179 -6.46 -5.62 2.53
N LEU A 180 -7.38 -6.45 2.06
CA LEU A 180 -8.38 -6.03 1.09
C LEU A 180 -9.29 -4.95 1.68
N GLN A 181 -9.87 -5.21 2.86
CA GLN A 181 -10.72 -4.25 3.57
C GLN A 181 -10.04 -2.89 3.77
N LEU A 182 -8.78 -2.90 4.21
CA LEU A 182 -7.99 -1.71 4.45
C LEU A 182 -7.79 -0.89 3.17
N SER A 183 -7.43 -1.54 2.07
CA SER A 183 -7.22 -0.89 0.78
C SER A 183 -8.51 -0.32 0.20
N VAL A 184 -9.58 -1.13 0.21
CA VAL A 184 -10.89 -0.73 -0.30
C VAL A 184 -11.48 0.43 0.52
N ARG A 185 -11.38 0.36 1.85
CA ARG A 185 -11.88 1.41 2.74
C ARG A 185 -11.20 2.75 2.47
N LEU A 186 -9.86 2.78 2.38
CA LEU A 186 -9.14 4.01 2.09
C LEU A 186 -9.56 4.59 0.74
N LEU A 187 -9.64 3.77 -0.31
CA LEU A 187 -10.08 4.19 -1.63
C LEU A 187 -11.52 4.70 -1.62
N TRP A 188 -12.44 4.01 -0.94
CA TRP A 188 -13.81 4.46 -0.76
C TRP A 188 -13.91 5.83 -0.07
N GLU A 189 -13.11 6.05 0.98
CA GLU A 189 -13.06 7.31 1.71
C GLU A 189 -12.51 8.47 0.87
N CYS A 190 -11.62 8.20 -0.09
CA CYS A 190 -10.99 9.20 -0.96
C CYS A 190 -11.75 9.42 -2.28
N GLU A 191 -12.62 8.47 -2.68
CA GLU A 191 -13.28 8.50 -3.99
C GLU A 191 -14.43 9.51 -4.04
N THR A 192 -14.48 10.31 -5.11
CA THR A 192 -15.54 11.28 -5.39
C THR A 192 -16.45 10.86 -6.53
N ASP A 193 -16.02 9.97 -7.44
CA ASP A 193 -16.89 9.41 -8.47
C ASP A 193 -17.90 8.43 -7.86
N ALA A 194 -19.19 8.70 -8.04
CA ALA A 194 -20.26 7.94 -7.42
C ALA A 194 -20.30 6.47 -7.89
N GLY A 195 -19.98 6.20 -9.16
CA GLY A 195 -19.97 4.86 -9.73
C GLY A 195 -18.86 4.01 -9.13
N ARG A 196 -17.64 4.54 -9.07
CA ARG A 196 -16.48 3.86 -8.49
C ARG A 196 -16.62 3.69 -6.98
N LYS A 197 -17.13 4.72 -6.30
CA LYS A 197 -17.44 4.66 -4.86
C LYS A 197 -18.44 3.56 -4.53
N ALA A 198 -19.47 3.38 -5.35
CA ALA A 198 -20.44 2.30 -5.20
C ALA A 198 -19.80 0.91 -5.42
N ARG A 199 -18.82 0.79 -6.33
CA ARG A 199 -18.07 -0.48 -6.49
C ARG A 199 -17.23 -0.79 -5.25
N TYR A 200 -16.53 0.18 -4.69
CA TYR A 200 -15.80 0.00 -3.43
C TYR A 200 -16.72 -0.38 -2.27
N ALA A 201 -17.91 0.23 -2.15
CA ALA A 201 -18.88 -0.13 -1.13
C ALA A 201 -19.28 -1.61 -1.24
N ARG A 202 -19.62 -2.10 -2.45
CA ARG A 202 -19.94 -3.53 -2.65
C ARG A 202 -18.78 -4.48 -2.29
N LEU A 203 -17.54 -4.05 -2.53
CA LEU A 203 -16.37 -4.84 -2.11
C LEU A 203 -16.24 -4.89 -0.58
N LEU A 204 -16.56 -3.80 0.13
CA LEU A 204 -16.58 -3.78 1.61
C LEU A 204 -17.67 -4.69 2.16
N ASP A 205 -18.88 -4.62 1.60
CA ASP A 205 -19.99 -5.50 1.98
C ASP A 205 -19.59 -6.97 1.81
N ARG A 206 -19.01 -7.33 0.66
CA ARG A 206 -18.51 -8.69 0.43
C ARG A 206 -17.43 -9.11 1.43
N CYS A 207 -16.54 -8.21 1.82
CA CYS A 207 -15.54 -8.51 2.85
C CYS A 207 -16.19 -8.76 4.22
N ALA A 208 -17.27 -8.05 4.55
CA ALA A 208 -18.01 -8.26 5.78
C ALA A 208 -18.72 -9.64 5.80
N ASP A 209 -19.27 -10.06 4.67
CA ASP A 209 -19.92 -11.38 4.52
C ASP A 209 -18.93 -12.56 4.65
N MET A 210 -17.62 -12.31 4.47
CA MET A 210 -16.56 -13.32 4.53
C MET A 210 -15.85 -13.37 5.89
N ALA A 211 -16.10 -12.41 6.78
CA ALA A 211 -15.44 -12.30 8.10
C ALA A 211 -16.15 -13.12 9.16
#